data_c46a0d502a2a9642b507a904f6420253
#
_entry.id   c46a0d502a2a9642b507a904f6420253
#
_cell.length_a   1.000
_cell.length_b   1.000
_cell.length_c   1.000
_cell.angle_alpha   90.00
_cell.angle_beta   90.00
_cell.angle_gamma   90.00
#
_symmetry.space_group_name_H-M   'P 1'
#
loop_
_entity.id
_entity.type
_entity.pdbx_description
1 polymer ?
#
loop_
_entity_poly.entity_id
_entity_poly.type
_entity_poly.pdbx_seq_one_letter_code
_entity_poly.pdbx_strand_id
1 'polypeptide(L)' 'MNAPIIGEAFTTQSSGVTGTVQEVIKNATGSFRVRLDVNGADRWTTVK' A
#
# COMPACT_ATOMS: atom_id res chain seq x y z
N MET A 1 -0.43 13.16 -7.40
CA MET A 1 -0.82 11.83 -6.92
C MET A 1 -0.68 11.77 -5.41
N ASN A 2 -1.67 11.27 -4.72
CA ASN A 2 -1.66 11.24 -3.26
C ASN A 2 -1.03 9.96 -2.75
N ALA A 3 -0.23 10.08 -1.67
CA ALA A 3 0.32 8.91 -1.01
C ALA A 3 -0.81 8.14 -0.31
N PRO A 4 -0.68 6.80 -0.18
CA PRO A 4 -1.64 6.02 0.59
C PRO A 4 -1.68 6.49 2.04
N ILE A 5 -2.84 6.41 2.66
CA ILE A 5 -3.08 6.88 4.03
C ILE A 5 -3.34 5.67 4.92
N ILE A 6 -2.63 5.60 6.04
CA ILE A 6 -2.79 4.51 7.02
C ILE A 6 -4.24 4.49 7.51
N GLY A 7 -4.82 3.30 7.53
CA GLY A 7 -6.21 3.09 7.92
C GLY A 7 -7.21 3.14 6.77
N GLU A 8 -6.78 3.55 5.59
CA GLU A 8 -7.64 3.63 4.42
C GLU A 8 -7.54 2.37 3.57
N ALA A 9 -8.58 2.09 2.80
CA ALA A 9 -8.56 0.98 1.85
C ALA A 9 -7.71 1.38 0.64
N PHE A 10 -6.95 0.42 0.12
CA PHE A 10 -6.13 0.64 -1.06
C PHE A 10 -6.19 -0.59 -1.96
N THR A 11 -6.34 -0.37 -3.26
CA THR A 11 -6.36 -1.45 -4.26
C THR A 11 -5.09 -1.39 -5.10
N THR A 12 -4.37 -2.51 -5.19
CA THR A 12 -3.16 -2.59 -6.01
C THR A 12 -3.54 -2.60 -7.49
N GLN A 13 -2.79 -1.86 -8.30
CA GLN A 13 -3.10 -1.76 -9.73
C GLN A 13 -2.76 -3.03 -10.51
N SER A 14 -1.65 -3.68 -10.16
CA SER A 14 -1.18 -4.82 -10.93
C SER A 14 -1.97 -6.09 -10.66
N SER A 15 -2.41 -6.31 -9.42
CA SER A 15 -3.10 -7.54 -9.05
C SER A 15 -4.55 -7.33 -8.64
N GLY A 16 -4.99 -6.08 -8.49
CA GLY A 16 -6.37 -5.77 -8.11
C GLY A 16 -6.74 -6.20 -6.69
N VAL A 17 -5.76 -6.35 -5.81
CA VAL A 17 -5.99 -6.76 -4.43
C VAL A 17 -6.30 -5.53 -3.59
N THR A 18 -7.38 -5.59 -2.81
CA THR A 18 -7.77 -4.52 -1.90
C THR A 18 -7.44 -4.91 -0.47
N GLY A 19 -6.81 -4.00 0.26
CA GLY A 19 -6.50 -4.20 1.68
C GLY A 19 -6.50 -2.88 2.41
N THR A 20 -6.31 -2.93 3.73
CA THR A 20 -6.21 -1.74 4.58
C THR A 20 -4.74 -1.37 4.74
N VAL A 21 -4.40 -0.11 4.51
CA VAL A 21 -3.03 0.38 4.64
C VAL A 21 -2.62 0.37 6.11
N GLN A 22 -1.56 -0.37 6.43
CA GLN A 22 -1.04 -0.47 7.80
C GLN A 22 0.25 0.32 7.98
N GLU A 23 1.04 0.45 6.91
CA GLU A 23 2.32 1.15 7.00
C GLU A 23 2.67 1.74 5.63
N VAL A 24 3.31 2.92 5.63
CA VAL A 24 3.75 3.58 4.41
C VAL A 24 5.19 4.02 4.62
N ILE A 25 6.09 3.58 3.74
CA ILE A 25 7.51 3.94 3.79
C ILE A 25 7.87 4.63 2.48
N LYS A 26 8.37 5.85 2.56
CA LYS A 26 8.80 6.58 1.37
C LYS A 26 10.20 6.13 0.96
N ASN A 27 10.34 5.72 -0.29
CA ASN A 27 11.64 5.33 -0.86
C ASN A 27 12.39 6.57 -1.35
N ALA A 28 13.72 6.44 -1.46
CA ALA A 28 14.56 7.52 -1.96
C ALA A 28 14.27 7.87 -3.42
N THR A 29 13.68 6.95 -4.17
CA THR A 29 13.33 7.13 -5.59
C THR A 29 12.00 7.85 -5.80
N GLY A 30 11.31 8.24 -4.72
CA GLY A 30 10.02 8.93 -4.83
C GLY A 30 8.82 8.01 -4.86
N SER A 31 9.04 6.70 -4.79
CA SER A 31 7.94 5.74 -4.65
C SER A 31 7.67 5.44 -3.18
N PHE A 32 6.59 4.72 -2.91
CA PHE A 32 6.22 4.33 -1.54
C PHE A 32 6.10 2.82 -1.45
N ARG A 33 6.63 2.25 -0.37
CA ARG A 33 6.34 0.87 0.00
C ARG A 33 5.18 0.89 0.98
N VAL A 34 4.15 0.12 0.68
CA VAL A 34 2.92 0.11 1.45
C VAL A 34 2.64 -1.30 1.92
N ARG A 35 2.42 -1.46 3.22
CA ARG A 35 1.99 -2.73 3.78
C ARG A 35 0.48 -2.71 3.94
N LEU A 36 -0.16 -3.69 3.32
CA LEU A 36 -1.62 -3.84 3.35
C LEU A 36 -2.00 -5.03 4.20
N ASP A 37 -3.09 -4.89 4.93
CA ASP A 37 -3.75 -6.01 5.60
C ASP A 37 -4.85 -6.54 4.68
N VAL A 38 -4.63 -7.73 4.15
CA VAL A 38 -5.57 -8.38 3.24
C VAL A 38 -6.06 -9.66 3.91
N ASN A 39 -7.27 -9.65 4.43
CA ASN A 39 -7.88 -10.80 5.12
C ASN A 39 -7.01 -11.34 6.26
N GLY A 40 -6.39 -10.42 7.02
CA GLY A 40 -5.54 -10.79 8.13
C GLY A 40 -4.11 -11.15 7.76
N ALA A 41 -3.73 -11.06 6.49
CA ALA A 41 -2.37 -11.34 6.03
C ALA A 41 -1.70 -10.05 5.56
N ASP A 42 -0.43 -9.88 5.91
CA ASP A 42 0.35 -8.72 5.46
C ASP A 42 0.76 -8.90 4.00
N ARG A 43 0.60 -7.83 3.22
CA ARG A 43 1.01 -7.82 1.82
C ARG A 43 1.70 -6.50 1.50
N TRP A 44 2.93 -6.58 0.99
CA TRP A 44 3.68 -5.40 0.60
C TRP A 44 3.49 -5.09 -0.88
N THR A 45 3.33 -3.82 -1.19
CA THR A 45 3.23 -3.34 -2.56
C THR A 45 4.01 -2.04 -2.70
N THR A 46 4.38 -1.70 -3.92
CA THR A 46 5.07 -0.45 -4.22
C THR A 46 4.15 0.46 -5.03
N VAL A 47 4.03 1.70 -4.58
CA VAL A 47 3.21 2.72 -5.25
C VAL A 47 4.13 3.84 -5.72
N LYS A 48 4.04 4.14 -7.00
CA LYS A 48 4.85 5.22 -7.59
C LYS A 48 4.15 6.56 -7.57
#